data_e262b4a6315a40caf0d46e3e7de7bc14
#
_entry.id   e262b4a6315a40caf0d46e3e7de7bc14
#
_cell.length_a   1.000
_cell.length_b   1.000
_cell.length_c   1.000
_cell.angle_alpha   90.00
_cell.angle_beta   90.00
_cell.angle_gamma   90.00
#
_symmetry.space_group_name_H-M   'P 1'
#
loop_
_entity.id
_entity.type
_entity.pdbx_description
1 polymer ?
#
loop_
_entity_poly.entity_id
_entity_poly.type
_entity_poly.pdbx_seq_one_letter_code
_entity_poly.pdbx_strand_id
1 'polypeptide(L)'
;MARTIASVAATLIALCSPAFAVAQNEPPATATATSTAEGAQETVEEVVVRGRRTLFALRREMQAARENVWEVFNATNSDNDFDIACTSAPRTGSHVKNRACRPQYADKATRQAGQDLARRMSACGAGDSACLEAAMQMASGEAQAHLAIIPYMDKRLDDEFHRLAAEQPELAAAILEYLAKEHEYEDAVRSRGN
;
A
#
# COMPACT_ATOMS: atom_id res chain seq x y z
N MET A 1 18.96 -6.06 48.98
CA MET A 1 19.86 -4.93 48.75
C MET A 1 19.15 -3.93 47.87
N ALA A 2 19.24 -2.66 48.16
CA ALA A 2 18.30 -1.60 47.94
C ALA A 2 17.77 -1.35 46.53
N ARG A 3 16.43 -1.20 46.41
CA ARG A 3 15.68 -0.68 45.24
C ARG A 3 15.68 0.86 45.33
N THR A 4 16.10 1.49 44.26
CA THR A 4 15.93 2.93 44.08
C THR A 4 14.82 3.15 43.02
N ILE A 5 13.73 3.73 43.49
CA ILE A 5 12.60 4.15 42.66
C ILE A 5 12.90 5.57 42.19
N ALA A 6 13.02 5.79 40.88
CA ALA A 6 13.14 7.12 40.30
C ALA A 6 11.78 7.59 39.78
N SER A 7 11.34 8.71 40.34
CA SER A 7 10.13 9.47 39.99
C SER A 7 10.14 9.93 38.55
N VAL A 8 9.03 9.70 37.84
CA VAL A 8 8.74 10.28 36.54
C VAL A 8 7.89 11.53 36.72
N ALA A 9 8.45 12.67 36.35
CA ALA A 9 7.78 13.96 36.30
C ALA A 9 6.81 14.01 35.11
N ALA A 10 5.55 14.28 35.40
CA ALA A 10 4.51 14.54 34.41
C ALA A 10 4.66 15.95 33.84
N THR A 11 4.91 16.06 32.53
CA THR A 11 4.92 17.33 31.81
C THR A 11 3.58 17.51 31.08
N LEU A 12 2.77 18.45 31.60
CA LEU A 12 1.53 18.94 31.00
C LEU A 12 1.89 19.76 29.72
N ILE A 13 1.50 19.30 28.55
CA ILE A 13 1.55 20.08 27.31
C ILE A 13 0.19 20.72 27.08
N ALA A 14 0.17 22.05 27.13
CA ALA A 14 -0.98 22.90 26.91
C ALA A 14 -1.43 22.82 25.42
N LEU A 15 -2.71 22.55 25.21
CA LEU A 15 -3.40 22.58 23.93
C LEU A 15 -3.56 24.05 23.46
N CYS A 16 -2.81 24.44 22.44
CA CYS A 16 -3.10 25.63 21.64
C CYS A 16 -3.98 25.23 20.47
N SER A 17 -5.28 25.57 20.53
CA SER A 17 -6.22 25.45 19.40
C SER A 17 -6.13 26.70 18.53
N PRO A 18 -5.85 26.61 17.24
CA PRO A 18 -6.05 27.72 16.32
C PRO A 18 -7.54 27.80 15.94
N ALA A 19 -8.16 28.93 16.25
CA ALA A 19 -9.49 29.30 15.78
C ALA A 19 -9.42 29.61 14.28
N PHE A 20 -10.01 28.78 13.44
CA PHE A 20 -10.24 29.09 12.05
C PHE A 20 -11.47 30.01 11.94
N ALA A 21 -11.23 31.26 11.55
CA ALA A 21 -12.26 32.22 11.19
C ALA A 21 -12.84 31.81 9.81
N VAL A 22 -14.10 31.40 9.80
CA VAL A 22 -14.88 31.18 8.59
C VAL A 22 -15.36 32.55 8.10
N ALA A 23 -14.83 33.01 6.97
CA ALA A 23 -15.34 34.18 6.25
C ALA A 23 -16.69 33.82 5.64
N GLN A 24 -17.75 34.45 6.15
CA GLN A 24 -19.08 34.41 5.57
C GLN A 24 -19.10 35.33 4.35
N ASN A 25 -19.20 34.76 3.14
CA ASN A 25 -19.56 35.52 1.95
C ASN A 25 -21.07 35.72 1.94
N GLU A 26 -21.48 36.94 2.22
CA GLU A 26 -22.88 37.40 1.98
C GLU A 26 -23.17 37.47 0.47
N PRO A 27 -24.26 36.85 0.01
CA PRO A 27 -24.70 37.05 -1.38
C PRO A 27 -25.42 38.41 -1.53
N PRO A 28 -25.28 39.11 -2.67
CA PRO A 28 -25.93 40.39 -2.90
C PRO A 28 -27.45 40.21 -3.04
N ALA A 29 -28.16 41.15 -2.40
CA ALA A 29 -29.60 41.28 -2.49
C ALA A 29 -30.05 41.46 -3.93
N THR A 30 -30.88 40.57 -4.43
CA THR A 30 -31.51 40.70 -5.73
C THR A 30 -32.98 40.98 -5.58
N ALA A 31 -33.38 41.99 -6.32
CA ALA A 31 -34.67 42.65 -6.39
C ALA A 31 -35.87 41.71 -6.55
N THR A 32 -36.92 42.07 -5.83
CA THR A 32 -38.29 41.58 -5.93
C THR A 32 -38.86 41.84 -7.33
N ALA A 33 -39.11 40.76 -8.08
CA ALA A 33 -40.05 40.81 -9.19
C ALA A 33 -41.26 39.95 -8.82
N THR A 34 -42.36 40.61 -8.46
CA THR A 34 -43.68 40.02 -8.29
C THR A 34 -44.19 39.57 -9.65
N SER A 35 -44.23 38.30 -9.93
CA SER A 35 -44.98 37.71 -11.03
C SER A 35 -45.97 36.71 -10.44
N THR A 36 -47.23 37.13 -10.39
CA THR A 36 -48.39 36.28 -10.14
C THR A 36 -48.61 35.41 -11.38
N ALA A 37 -48.25 34.12 -11.29
CA ALA A 37 -48.72 33.10 -12.21
C ALA A 37 -49.17 31.91 -11.38
N GLU A 38 -50.48 31.79 -11.28
CA GLU A 38 -51.21 30.60 -10.84
C GLU A 38 -51.00 29.52 -11.91
N GLY A 39 -50.47 28.37 -11.54
CA GLY A 39 -50.39 27.27 -12.49
C GLY A 39 -49.36 26.21 -12.06
N ALA A 40 -49.88 25.06 -11.65
CA ALA A 40 -49.25 23.75 -11.62
C ALA A 40 -47.91 23.65 -10.84
N GLN A 41 -48.00 23.21 -9.62
CA GLN A 41 -46.86 22.57 -8.92
C GLN A 41 -46.49 21.30 -9.66
N GLU A 42 -45.61 21.42 -10.62
CA GLU A 42 -44.87 20.32 -11.18
C GLU A 42 -43.94 19.82 -10.05
N THR A 43 -44.31 18.70 -9.41
CA THR A 43 -43.44 18.04 -8.45
C THR A 43 -42.22 17.61 -9.21
N VAL A 44 -41.12 18.36 -9.08
CA VAL A 44 -39.82 17.96 -9.58
C VAL A 44 -39.43 16.72 -8.78
N GLU A 45 -39.61 15.55 -9.40
CA GLU A 45 -39.17 14.29 -8.87
C GLU A 45 -37.63 14.34 -8.83
N GLU A 46 -37.06 14.47 -7.63
CA GLU A 46 -35.61 14.50 -7.44
C GLU A 46 -35.06 13.15 -7.86
N VAL A 47 -34.54 13.04 -9.07
CA VAL A 47 -33.88 11.87 -9.58
C VAL A 47 -32.52 11.76 -8.90
N VAL A 48 -32.44 11.05 -7.78
CA VAL A 48 -31.18 10.72 -7.12
C VAL A 48 -30.43 9.72 -8.01
N VAL A 49 -29.56 10.23 -8.88
CA VAL A 49 -28.65 9.41 -9.67
C VAL A 49 -27.58 8.84 -8.75
N ARG A 50 -27.84 7.68 -8.15
CA ARG A 50 -26.81 6.90 -7.46
C ARG A 50 -25.91 6.27 -8.53
N GLY A 51 -24.83 6.95 -8.86
CA GLY A 51 -23.79 6.38 -9.73
C GLY A 51 -23.22 5.12 -9.10
N ARG A 52 -23.32 3.96 -9.78
CA ARG A 52 -22.62 2.75 -9.34
C ARG A 52 -21.12 3.01 -9.38
N ARG A 53 -20.41 2.70 -8.29
CA ARG A 53 -18.95 2.80 -8.25
C ARG A 53 -18.36 2.00 -9.42
N THR A 54 -17.37 2.55 -10.10
CA THR A 54 -16.69 1.85 -11.20
C THR A 54 -15.78 0.76 -10.64
N LEU A 55 -15.56 -0.33 -11.39
CA LEU A 55 -14.59 -1.38 -10.99
C LEU A 55 -13.20 -0.81 -10.77
N PHE A 56 -12.85 0.25 -11.51
CA PHE A 56 -11.58 0.92 -11.34
C PHE A 56 -11.48 1.62 -9.97
N ALA A 57 -12.56 2.29 -9.54
CA ALA A 57 -12.59 2.93 -8.22
C ALA A 57 -12.50 1.90 -7.09
N LEU A 58 -13.29 0.81 -7.18
CA LEU A 58 -13.27 -0.28 -6.20
C LEU A 58 -11.89 -0.95 -6.12
N ARG A 59 -11.25 -1.20 -7.27
CA ARG A 59 -9.89 -1.75 -7.30
C ARG A 59 -8.89 -0.82 -6.62
N ARG A 60 -9.00 0.49 -6.82
CA ARG A 60 -8.13 1.46 -6.15
C ARG A 60 -8.33 1.47 -4.64
N GLU A 61 -9.59 1.42 -4.19
CA GLU A 61 -9.93 1.35 -2.77
C GLU A 61 -9.35 0.08 -2.12
N MET A 62 -9.54 -1.08 -2.77
CA MET A 62 -8.97 -2.36 -2.31
C MET A 62 -7.43 -2.31 -2.26
N GLN A 63 -6.78 -1.72 -3.28
CA GLN A 63 -5.33 -1.58 -3.27
C GLN A 63 -4.84 -0.66 -2.15
N ALA A 64 -5.53 0.46 -1.91
CA ALA A 64 -5.21 1.37 -0.81
C ALA A 64 -5.37 0.70 0.56
N ALA A 65 -6.45 -0.07 0.76
CA ALA A 65 -6.65 -0.83 1.99
C ALA A 65 -5.55 -1.89 2.21
N ARG A 66 -5.13 -2.59 1.14
CA ARG A 66 -4.01 -3.53 1.21
C ARG A 66 -2.69 -2.86 1.58
N GLU A 67 -2.42 -1.67 1.03
CA GLU A 67 -1.22 -0.91 1.38
C GLU A 67 -1.24 -0.44 2.82
N ASN A 68 -2.40 -0.06 3.34
CA ASN A 68 -2.59 0.26 4.75
C ASN A 68 -2.25 -0.95 5.66
N VAL A 69 -2.65 -2.18 5.27
CA VAL A 69 -2.24 -3.40 6.00
C VAL A 69 -0.72 -3.51 6.08
N TRP A 70 -0.01 -3.27 4.97
CA TRP A 70 1.45 -3.33 4.96
C TRP A 70 2.10 -2.21 5.77
N GLU A 71 1.53 -1.01 5.74
CA GLU A 71 2.02 0.12 6.54
C GLU A 71 1.90 -0.17 8.05
N VAL A 72 0.74 -0.66 8.50
CA VAL A 72 0.53 -1.05 9.90
C VAL A 72 1.43 -2.24 10.28
N PHE A 73 1.57 -3.24 9.42
CA PHE A 73 2.47 -4.37 9.66
C PHE A 73 3.92 -3.91 9.80
N ASN A 74 4.44 -3.08 8.88
CA ASN A 74 5.79 -2.55 8.95
C ASN A 74 6.05 -1.69 10.20
N ALA A 75 5.01 -0.99 10.70
CA ALA A 75 5.11 -0.21 11.93
C ALA A 75 5.14 -1.06 13.20
N THR A 76 4.60 -2.28 13.15
CA THR A 76 4.45 -3.17 14.31
C THR A 76 5.46 -4.31 14.34
N ASN A 77 5.98 -4.75 13.19
CA ASN A 77 7.02 -5.79 13.17
C ASN A 77 8.36 -5.22 13.66
N SER A 78 9.18 -6.08 14.27
CA SER A 78 10.51 -5.71 14.79
C SER A 78 11.67 -6.11 13.89
N ASP A 79 11.39 -6.88 12.82
CA ASP A 79 12.40 -7.39 11.89
C ASP A 79 12.27 -6.68 10.54
N ASN A 80 13.17 -5.73 10.27
CA ASN A 80 13.17 -4.95 9.03
C ASN A 80 13.29 -5.81 7.75
N ASP A 81 13.73 -7.08 7.86
CA ASP A 81 13.77 -7.98 6.72
C ASP A 81 12.37 -8.37 6.24
N PHE A 82 11.39 -8.32 7.14
CA PHE A 82 9.99 -8.59 6.84
C PHE A 82 9.22 -7.36 6.35
N ASP A 83 9.79 -6.16 6.42
CA ASP A 83 9.12 -4.96 5.90
C ASP A 83 8.71 -5.13 4.44
N ILE A 84 7.47 -4.80 4.14
CA ILE A 84 6.90 -4.84 2.80
C ILE A 84 7.12 -3.50 2.12
N ALA A 85 8.00 -3.45 1.14
CA ALA A 85 8.24 -2.28 0.32
C ALA A 85 7.43 -2.32 -0.98
N CYS A 86 6.63 -1.26 -1.23
CA CYS A 86 5.84 -1.14 -2.45
C CYS A 86 6.52 -0.17 -3.42
N THR A 87 6.92 -0.67 -4.59
CA THR A 87 7.55 0.12 -5.64
C THR A 87 6.64 0.23 -6.87
N SER A 88 6.71 1.35 -7.56
CA SER A 88 5.97 1.57 -8.80
C SER A 88 6.97 1.81 -9.94
N ALA A 89 7.08 0.84 -10.83
CA ALA A 89 7.99 0.92 -11.97
C ALA A 89 7.26 0.60 -13.28
N PRO A 90 7.60 1.26 -14.39
CA PRO A 90 7.12 0.85 -15.70
C PRO A 90 7.75 -0.48 -16.10
N ARG A 91 6.98 -1.36 -16.75
CA ARG A 91 7.53 -2.52 -17.43
C ARG A 91 8.43 -2.06 -18.58
N THR A 92 9.51 -2.79 -18.84
CA THR A 92 10.37 -2.54 -20.00
C THR A 92 9.53 -2.47 -21.28
N GLY A 93 9.63 -1.36 -22.01
CA GLY A 93 8.84 -1.12 -23.22
C GLY A 93 7.39 -0.65 -23.01
N SER A 94 7.01 -0.31 -21.77
CA SER A 94 5.66 0.18 -21.44
C SER A 94 5.73 1.46 -20.61
N HIS A 95 4.81 2.41 -20.86
CA HIS A 95 4.61 3.58 -20.02
C HIS A 95 3.66 3.30 -18.82
N VAL A 96 3.05 2.12 -18.78
CA VAL A 96 2.15 1.73 -17.70
C VAL A 96 2.96 1.34 -16.49
N LYS A 97 2.82 2.10 -15.41
CA LYS A 97 3.46 1.79 -14.12
C LYS A 97 2.71 0.66 -13.43
N ASN A 98 3.43 -0.41 -13.14
CA ASN A 98 2.93 -1.48 -12.29
C ASN A 98 3.45 -1.28 -10.86
N ARG A 99 2.54 -1.38 -9.89
CA ARG A 99 2.89 -1.36 -8.49
C ARG A 99 3.08 -2.78 -8.00
N ALA A 100 4.23 -3.06 -7.41
CA ALA A 100 4.57 -4.35 -6.81
C ALA A 100 5.05 -4.13 -5.38
N CYS A 101 4.51 -4.91 -4.44
CA CYS A 101 4.94 -4.91 -3.05
C CYS A 101 5.70 -6.21 -2.78
N ARG A 102 6.86 -6.10 -2.14
CA ARG A 102 7.73 -7.24 -1.84
C ARG A 102 8.37 -7.08 -0.46
N PRO A 103 8.61 -8.20 0.25
CA PRO A 103 9.39 -8.16 1.47
C PRO A 103 10.85 -7.77 1.20
N GLN A 104 11.48 -7.07 2.13
CA GLN A 104 12.85 -6.61 1.97
C GLN A 104 13.86 -7.74 1.79
N TYR A 105 13.67 -8.90 2.46
CA TYR A 105 14.56 -10.05 2.26
C TYR A 105 14.56 -10.54 0.81
N ALA A 106 13.40 -10.53 0.13
CA ALA A 106 13.30 -10.95 -1.27
C ALA A 106 14.02 -9.97 -2.21
N ASP A 107 13.90 -8.66 -1.93
CA ASP A 107 14.63 -7.63 -2.68
C ASP A 107 16.14 -7.68 -2.43
N LYS A 108 16.56 -7.98 -1.20
CA LYS A 108 17.97 -8.16 -0.85
C LYS A 108 18.56 -9.38 -1.58
N ALA A 109 17.87 -10.53 -1.54
CA ALA A 109 18.29 -11.75 -2.22
C ALA A 109 18.42 -11.53 -3.75
N THR A 110 17.41 -10.90 -4.36
CA THR A 110 17.42 -10.60 -5.81
C THR A 110 18.55 -9.63 -6.19
N ARG A 111 18.79 -8.60 -5.36
CA ARG A 111 19.90 -7.65 -5.56
C ARG A 111 21.27 -8.30 -5.46
N GLN A 112 21.47 -9.16 -4.46
CA GLN A 112 22.73 -9.90 -4.27
C GLN A 112 23.00 -10.78 -5.49
N ALA A 113 22.03 -11.57 -5.92
CA ALA A 113 22.15 -12.41 -7.10
C ALA A 113 22.53 -11.59 -8.36
N GLY A 114 21.89 -10.44 -8.55
CA GLY A 114 22.21 -9.55 -9.67
C GLY A 114 23.59 -8.90 -9.58
N GLN A 115 24.04 -8.52 -8.38
CA GLN A 115 25.36 -7.94 -8.16
C GLN A 115 26.49 -8.97 -8.39
N ASP A 116 26.27 -10.23 -7.97
CA ASP A 116 27.25 -11.30 -8.16
C ASP A 116 27.40 -11.61 -9.64
N LEU A 117 26.30 -11.68 -10.39
CA LEU A 117 26.34 -11.80 -11.85
C LEU A 117 27.11 -10.62 -12.49
N ALA A 118 26.77 -9.39 -12.14
CA ALA A 118 27.43 -8.20 -12.70
C ALA A 118 28.94 -8.17 -12.42
N ARG A 119 29.35 -8.53 -11.18
CA ARG A 119 30.77 -8.61 -10.81
C ARG A 119 31.52 -9.65 -11.64
N ARG A 120 30.93 -10.83 -11.85
CA ARG A 120 31.56 -11.89 -12.66
C ARG A 120 31.66 -11.48 -14.12
N MET A 121 30.61 -10.92 -14.69
CA MET A 121 30.63 -10.44 -16.07
C MET A 121 31.66 -9.33 -16.28
N SER A 122 31.81 -8.42 -15.32
CA SER A 122 32.81 -7.31 -15.42
C SER A 122 34.26 -7.79 -15.30
N ALA A 123 34.48 -8.98 -14.73
CA ALA A 123 35.82 -9.58 -14.65
C ALA A 123 36.27 -10.21 -16.00
N CYS A 124 35.35 -10.45 -16.94
CA CYS A 124 35.66 -10.97 -18.25
C CYS A 124 36.19 -9.86 -19.18
N GLY A 125 37.23 -10.17 -19.97
CA GLY A 125 37.75 -9.25 -20.98
C GLY A 125 36.73 -9.00 -22.11
N ALA A 126 36.86 -7.85 -22.77
CA ALA A 126 36.01 -7.52 -23.91
C ALA A 126 36.16 -8.56 -25.04
N GLY A 127 35.08 -9.23 -25.39
CA GLY A 127 35.03 -10.25 -26.44
C GLY A 127 35.40 -11.66 -26.00
N ASP A 128 35.67 -11.92 -24.71
CA ASP A 128 35.88 -13.28 -24.19
C ASP A 128 34.54 -13.99 -23.89
N SER A 129 34.02 -14.62 -24.95
CA SER A 129 32.74 -15.35 -24.88
C SER A 129 32.80 -16.57 -23.93
N ALA A 130 33.95 -17.23 -23.82
CA ALA A 130 34.12 -18.41 -22.96
C ALA A 130 34.08 -18.00 -21.48
N CYS A 131 34.74 -16.89 -21.13
CA CYS A 131 34.65 -16.33 -19.79
C CYS A 131 33.21 -15.90 -19.44
N LEU A 132 32.50 -15.24 -20.35
CA LEU A 132 31.12 -14.82 -20.16
C LEU A 132 30.18 -16.00 -19.91
N GLU A 133 30.34 -17.09 -20.67
CA GLU A 133 29.53 -18.30 -20.50
C GLU A 133 29.80 -18.97 -19.14
N ALA A 134 31.08 -19.10 -18.77
CA ALA A 134 31.47 -19.63 -17.47
C ALA A 134 30.96 -18.75 -16.32
N ALA A 135 31.04 -17.42 -16.45
CA ALA A 135 30.51 -16.47 -15.48
C ALA A 135 28.99 -16.60 -15.30
N MET A 136 28.25 -16.76 -16.40
CA MET A 136 26.78 -16.96 -16.36
C MET A 136 26.40 -18.28 -15.69
N GLN A 137 27.12 -19.37 -15.96
CA GLN A 137 26.88 -20.69 -15.31
C GLN A 137 27.15 -20.64 -13.81
N MET A 138 28.26 -20.05 -13.37
CA MET A 138 28.57 -19.91 -11.94
C MET A 138 27.58 -18.97 -11.25
N ALA A 139 27.24 -17.83 -11.88
CA ALA A 139 26.28 -16.89 -11.31
C ALA A 139 24.87 -17.50 -11.18
N SER A 140 24.47 -18.40 -12.08
CA SER A 140 23.18 -19.09 -11.97
C SER A 140 23.09 -19.96 -10.72
N GLY A 141 24.17 -20.67 -10.35
CA GLY A 141 24.23 -21.47 -9.13
C GLY A 141 24.16 -20.60 -7.86
N GLU A 142 24.90 -19.48 -7.82
CA GLU A 142 24.88 -18.55 -6.70
C GLU A 142 23.53 -17.83 -6.58
N ALA A 143 22.94 -17.41 -7.70
CA ALA A 143 21.62 -16.84 -7.72
C ALA A 143 20.57 -17.81 -7.15
N GLN A 144 20.64 -19.08 -7.51
CA GLN A 144 19.77 -20.11 -6.94
C GLN A 144 19.97 -20.24 -5.43
N ALA A 145 21.21 -20.18 -4.93
CA ALA A 145 21.49 -20.24 -3.50
C ALA A 145 20.89 -19.02 -2.74
N HIS A 146 21.03 -17.81 -3.30
CA HIS A 146 20.41 -16.61 -2.72
C HIS A 146 18.88 -16.67 -2.74
N LEU A 147 18.30 -17.18 -3.82
CA LEU A 147 16.85 -17.28 -3.95
C LEU A 147 16.26 -18.44 -3.16
N ALA A 148 17.04 -19.47 -2.83
CA ALA A 148 16.58 -20.63 -2.05
C ALA A 148 16.16 -20.28 -0.60
N ILE A 149 16.62 -19.14 -0.08
CA ILE A 149 16.20 -18.66 1.26
C ILE A 149 14.77 -18.11 1.25
N ILE A 150 14.27 -17.66 0.10
CA ILE A 150 12.98 -16.95 -0.01
C ILE A 150 11.83 -17.80 0.54
N PRO A 151 11.62 -19.08 0.14
CA PRO A 151 10.51 -19.88 0.66
C PRO A 151 10.54 -20.08 2.18
N TYR A 152 11.75 -20.16 2.76
CA TYR A 152 11.92 -20.25 4.21
C TYR A 152 11.53 -18.93 4.89
N MET A 153 11.95 -17.81 4.33
CA MET A 153 11.63 -16.48 4.85
C MET A 153 10.14 -16.13 4.65
N ASP A 154 9.53 -16.58 3.53
CA ASP A 154 8.09 -16.41 3.28
C ASP A 154 7.27 -17.09 4.39
N LYS A 155 7.65 -18.31 4.78
CA LYS A 155 6.98 -19.01 5.89
C LYS A 155 7.12 -18.24 7.21
N ARG A 156 8.33 -17.73 7.52
CA ARG A 156 8.55 -16.94 8.74
C ARG A 156 7.77 -15.64 8.73
N LEU A 157 7.68 -14.99 7.58
CA LEU A 157 6.85 -13.79 7.40
C LEU A 157 5.37 -14.10 7.67
N ASP A 158 4.87 -15.21 7.15
CA ASP A 158 3.49 -15.65 7.35
C ASP A 158 3.21 -15.92 8.84
N ASP A 159 4.10 -16.67 9.51
CA ASP A 159 4.01 -16.95 10.94
C ASP A 159 4.00 -15.64 11.77
N GLU A 160 4.88 -14.69 11.43
CA GLU A 160 4.98 -13.39 12.10
C GLU A 160 3.74 -12.52 11.86
N PHE A 161 3.24 -12.51 10.61
CA PHE A 161 2.03 -11.78 10.25
C PHE A 161 0.82 -12.29 11.03
N HIS A 162 0.64 -13.62 11.11
CA HIS A 162 -0.44 -14.22 11.90
C HIS A 162 -0.31 -13.93 13.38
N ARG A 163 0.91 -13.97 13.93
CA ARG A 163 1.16 -13.63 15.33
C ARG A 163 0.78 -12.18 15.62
N LEU A 164 1.26 -11.24 14.80
CA LEU A 164 0.97 -9.82 14.98
C LEU A 164 -0.52 -9.50 14.75
N ALA A 165 -1.18 -10.14 13.80
CA ALA A 165 -2.62 -9.97 13.58
C ALA A 165 -3.46 -10.41 14.81
N ALA A 166 -2.97 -11.39 15.57
CA ALA A 166 -3.64 -11.83 16.80
C ALA A 166 -3.34 -10.92 18.00
N GLU A 167 -2.15 -10.31 18.06
CA GLU A 167 -1.69 -9.49 19.17
C GLU A 167 -2.01 -7.99 19.02
N GLN A 168 -2.10 -7.50 17.77
CA GLN A 168 -2.23 -6.08 17.46
C GLN A 168 -3.61 -5.76 16.87
N PRO A 169 -4.50 -5.11 17.62
CA PRO A 169 -5.86 -4.82 17.16
C PRO A 169 -5.91 -3.88 15.95
N GLU A 170 -4.91 -3.00 15.79
CA GLU A 170 -4.80 -2.10 14.64
C GLU A 170 -4.53 -2.87 13.34
N LEU A 171 -3.64 -3.87 13.38
CA LEU A 171 -3.37 -4.72 12.23
C LEU A 171 -4.59 -5.58 11.89
N ALA A 172 -5.25 -6.15 12.90
CA ALA A 172 -6.47 -6.91 12.70
C ALA A 172 -7.58 -6.05 12.05
N ALA A 173 -7.75 -4.80 12.49
CA ALA A 173 -8.72 -3.87 11.91
C ALA A 173 -8.38 -3.53 10.44
N ALA A 174 -7.13 -3.27 10.11
CA ALA A 174 -6.69 -3.02 8.75
C ALA A 174 -6.92 -4.22 7.82
N ILE A 175 -6.69 -5.44 8.31
CA ILE A 175 -6.97 -6.67 7.57
C ILE A 175 -8.47 -6.82 7.30
N LEU A 176 -9.33 -6.58 8.30
CA LEU A 176 -10.77 -6.65 8.11
C LEU A 176 -11.29 -5.61 7.11
N GLU A 177 -10.74 -4.40 7.12
CA GLU A 177 -11.05 -3.38 6.12
C GLU A 177 -10.65 -3.83 4.71
N TYR A 178 -9.44 -4.37 4.55
CA TYR A 178 -8.99 -4.91 3.26
C TYR A 178 -9.93 -6.01 2.75
N LEU A 179 -10.27 -7.00 3.59
CA LEU A 179 -11.17 -8.08 3.22
C LEU A 179 -12.57 -7.58 2.84
N ALA A 180 -13.09 -6.56 3.52
CA ALA A 180 -14.37 -5.94 3.17
C ALA A 180 -14.31 -5.29 1.77
N LYS A 181 -13.21 -4.60 1.44
CA LYS A 181 -13.00 -3.98 0.12
C LYS A 181 -12.77 -5.01 -0.99
N GLU A 182 -12.07 -6.09 -0.70
CA GLU A 182 -11.88 -7.21 -1.61
C GLU A 182 -13.22 -7.85 -1.97
N HIS A 183 -14.05 -8.16 -0.97
CA HIS A 183 -15.38 -8.70 -1.17
C HIS A 183 -16.29 -7.77 -1.99
N GLU A 184 -16.30 -6.45 -1.69
CA GLU A 184 -17.04 -5.45 -2.46
C GLU A 184 -16.61 -5.42 -3.95
N TYR A 185 -15.30 -5.52 -4.20
CA TYR A 185 -14.77 -5.59 -5.56
C TYR A 185 -15.17 -6.88 -6.28
N GLU A 186 -15.06 -8.04 -5.62
CA GLU A 186 -15.42 -9.33 -6.21
C GLU A 186 -16.91 -9.42 -6.55
N ASP A 187 -17.77 -8.92 -5.67
CA ASP A 187 -19.22 -8.88 -5.92
C ASP A 187 -19.55 -7.97 -7.11
N ALA A 188 -18.87 -6.83 -7.22
CA ALA A 188 -19.04 -5.94 -8.36
C ALA A 188 -18.56 -6.57 -9.68
N VAL A 189 -17.47 -7.35 -9.66
CA VAL A 189 -17.00 -8.12 -10.84
C VAL A 189 -18.04 -9.19 -11.21
N ARG A 190 -18.50 -9.97 -10.23
CA ARG A 190 -19.50 -11.05 -10.45
C ARG A 190 -20.81 -10.51 -11.01
N SER A 191 -21.28 -9.36 -10.50
CA SER A 191 -22.52 -8.74 -10.96
C SER A 191 -22.49 -8.19 -12.39
N ARG A 192 -21.30 -8.01 -12.97
CA ARG A 192 -21.12 -7.51 -14.36
C ARG A 192 -20.87 -8.64 -15.36
N GLY A 193 -20.51 -9.83 -14.90
CA GLY A 193 -20.28 -11.00 -15.75
C GLY A 193 -21.56 -11.80 -16.10
N ASN A 194 -22.68 -11.45 -15.48
CA ASN A 194 -24.01 -11.97 -15.78
C ASN A 194 -24.82 -10.91 -16.55
#